data_891e8649bb8f717f313b11f88517833d
#
_entry.id   891e8649bb8f717f313b11f88517833d
#
_cell.length_a   1.000
_cell.length_b   1.000
_cell.length_c   1.000
_cell.angle_alpha   90.00
_cell.angle_beta   90.00
_cell.angle_gamma   90.00
#
_symmetry.space_group_name_H-M   'P 1'
#
loop_
_entity.id
_entity.type
_entity.pdbx_description
1 polymer ?
#
loop_
_entity_poly.entity_id
_entity_poly.type
_entity_poly.pdbx_seq_one_letter_code
_entity_poly.pdbx_strand_id
1 'polypeptide(L)'
;MARTTPINRYRNIGIVAHVDAGKTTTTERVLFYTGISHKMGEVHDGAAVMDWMEQEQERGITITSAATTCFWSGSEQQYDQHRINIIDTPGHVDFTIEVERSLRVLDGAVVVFCGTSGVEPQSETVWRQADKYQVPRLVFVNKWIDKARTSFACLSK
;
A
#
# COMPACT_ATOMS: atom_id res chain seq x y z
N MET A 1 -12.16 27.20 -4.32
CA MET A 1 -10.73 27.21 -4.71
C MET A 1 -10.56 26.49 -6.03
N ALA A 2 -9.83 27.06 -6.99
CA ALA A 2 -9.54 26.39 -8.25
C ALA A 2 -8.56 25.22 -7.99
N ARG A 3 -8.72 24.09 -8.71
CA ARG A 3 -7.80 22.96 -8.64
C ARG A 3 -6.44 23.36 -9.20
N THR A 4 -5.37 23.08 -8.47
CA THR A 4 -4.00 23.34 -8.90
C THR A 4 -3.46 22.27 -9.86
N THR A 5 -3.99 21.03 -9.77
CA THR A 5 -3.60 19.90 -10.63
C THR A 5 -4.77 19.50 -11.51
N PRO A 6 -4.57 19.31 -12.84
CA PRO A 6 -5.61 18.80 -13.74
C PRO A 6 -6.10 17.40 -13.32
N ILE A 7 -7.38 17.09 -13.52
CA ILE A 7 -7.99 15.85 -13.05
C ILE A 7 -7.38 14.59 -13.68
N ASN A 8 -6.92 14.69 -14.93
CA ASN A 8 -6.25 13.59 -15.64
C ASN A 8 -4.86 13.23 -15.06
N ARG A 9 -4.34 14.05 -14.14
CA ARG A 9 -3.08 13.82 -13.43
C ARG A 9 -3.29 13.37 -11.96
N TYR A 10 -4.51 13.04 -11.58
CA TYR A 10 -4.81 12.43 -10.28
C TYR A 10 -4.73 10.91 -10.40
N ARG A 11 -4.13 10.27 -9.39
CA ARG A 11 -4.11 8.81 -9.25
C ARG A 11 -4.38 8.44 -7.80
N ASN A 12 -5.37 7.59 -7.60
CA ASN A 12 -5.67 7.00 -6.30
C ASN A 12 -5.10 5.58 -6.30
N ILE A 13 -4.08 5.35 -5.51
CA ILE A 13 -3.37 4.06 -5.44
C ILE A 13 -3.59 3.47 -4.06
N GLY A 14 -4.16 2.28 -4.01
CA GLY A 14 -4.30 1.50 -2.78
C GLY A 14 -3.06 0.64 -2.52
N ILE A 15 -2.61 0.57 -1.27
CA ILE A 15 -1.62 -0.40 -0.84
C ILE A 15 -2.33 -1.43 0.02
N VAL A 16 -2.30 -2.68 -0.42
CA VAL A 16 -3.00 -3.80 0.20
C VAL A 16 -2.01 -4.92 0.51
N ALA A 17 -2.11 -5.48 1.69
CA ALA A 17 -1.25 -6.57 2.12
C ALA A 17 -1.93 -7.39 3.22
N HIS A 18 -1.51 -8.65 3.41
CA HIS A 18 -1.84 -9.35 4.63
C HIS A 18 -1.05 -8.79 5.82
N VAL A 19 -1.46 -9.15 7.03
CA VAL A 19 -0.77 -8.79 8.27
C VAL A 19 0.70 -9.23 8.18
N ASP A 20 1.60 -8.39 8.64
CA ASP A 20 3.05 -8.61 8.63
C ASP A 20 3.73 -8.72 7.25
N ALA A 21 3.06 -8.49 6.13
CA ALA A 21 3.74 -8.43 4.82
C ALA A 21 4.68 -7.22 4.66
N GLY A 22 4.62 -6.27 5.59
CA GLY A 22 5.41 -5.03 5.56
C GLY A 22 4.73 -3.92 4.76
N LYS A 23 3.39 -3.86 4.85
CA LYS A 23 2.57 -2.81 4.21
C LYS A 23 3.02 -1.43 4.64
N THR A 24 3.00 -1.14 5.94
CA THR A 24 3.40 0.16 6.51
C THR A 24 4.82 0.52 6.09
N THR A 25 5.77 -0.41 6.17
CA THR A 25 7.14 -0.18 5.73
C THR A 25 7.20 0.20 4.24
N THR A 26 6.43 -0.47 3.38
CA THR A 26 6.38 -0.16 1.94
C THR A 26 5.80 1.23 1.71
N THR A 27 4.71 1.58 2.39
CA THR A 27 4.07 2.90 2.31
C THR A 27 5.03 4.00 2.76
N GLU A 28 5.68 3.83 3.90
CA GLU A 28 6.67 4.78 4.41
C GLU A 28 7.85 5.00 3.44
N ARG A 29 8.31 3.95 2.76
CA ARG A 29 9.34 4.06 1.72
C ARG A 29 8.87 4.88 0.52
N VAL A 30 7.62 4.67 0.09
CA VAL A 30 7.04 5.49 -1.00
C VAL A 30 6.96 6.95 -0.56
N LEU A 31 6.52 7.25 0.66
CA LEU A 31 6.46 8.61 1.19
C LEU A 31 7.84 9.26 1.31
N PHE A 32 8.84 8.49 1.69
CA PHE A 32 10.22 8.96 1.75
C PHE A 32 10.75 9.33 0.35
N TYR A 33 10.62 8.44 -0.64
CA TYR A 33 11.10 8.70 -2.00
C TYR A 33 10.34 9.81 -2.73
N THR A 34 9.09 10.08 -2.34
CA THR A 34 8.30 11.20 -2.86
C THR A 34 8.54 12.53 -2.11
N GLY A 35 9.42 12.53 -1.10
CA GLY A 35 9.81 13.72 -0.35
C GLY A 35 8.79 14.22 0.68
N ILE A 36 7.77 13.41 0.99
CA ILE A 36 6.76 13.73 2.02
C ILE A 36 7.32 13.48 3.42
N SER A 37 8.06 12.39 3.60
CA SER A 37 8.74 12.08 4.86
C SER A 37 10.24 12.37 4.74
N HIS A 38 10.81 13.04 5.74
CA HIS A 38 12.25 13.33 5.80
C HIS A 38 13.04 12.22 6.51
N LYS A 39 12.37 11.28 7.16
CA LYS A 39 12.98 10.11 7.80
C LYS A 39 12.30 8.86 7.29
N MET A 40 13.07 7.79 7.13
CA MET A 40 12.50 6.46 6.95
C MET A 40 11.94 6.03 8.31
N GLY A 41 10.62 6.19 8.49
CA GLY A 41 9.94 5.67 9.67
C GLY A 41 9.96 4.15 9.64
N GLU A 42 10.35 3.53 10.74
CA GLU A 42 10.20 2.10 10.97
C GLU A 42 9.08 1.88 11.97
N VAL A 43 8.25 0.86 11.72
CA VAL A 43 7.09 0.53 12.59
C VAL A 43 7.53 0.29 14.03
N HIS A 44 8.74 -0.27 14.22
CA HIS A 44 9.30 -0.56 15.54
C HIS A 44 9.72 0.69 16.33
N ASP A 45 9.93 1.82 15.65
CA ASP A 45 10.36 3.07 16.29
C ASP A 45 9.20 4.03 16.58
N GLY A 46 7.95 3.65 16.28
CA GLY A 46 6.76 4.49 16.47
C GLY A 46 6.75 5.77 15.62
N ALA A 47 7.56 5.81 14.55
CA ALA A 47 7.78 7.00 13.72
C ALA A 47 7.06 6.94 12.37
N ALA A 48 6.15 5.99 12.17
CA ALA A 48 5.41 5.83 10.93
C ALA A 48 4.36 6.94 10.77
N VAL A 49 4.39 7.64 9.63
CA VAL A 49 3.50 8.78 9.34
C VAL A 49 2.05 8.32 9.11
N MET A 50 1.85 7.09 8.65
CA MET A 50 0.53 6.54 8.31
C MET A 50 -0.17 5.89 9.50
N ASP A 51 0.56 5.43 10.51
CA ASP A 51 0.01 4.83 11.72
C ASP A 51 -0.21 5.94 12.78
N TRP A 52 -1.24 6.75 12.60
CA TRP A 52 -1.51 7.92 13.44
C TRP A 52 -2.29 7.60 14.73
N MET A 53 -2.92 6.42 14.80
CA MET A 53 -3.62 5.95 16.00
C MET A 53 -2.67 5.16 16.91
N GLU A 54 -2.72 5.46 18.21
CA GLU A 54 -1.92 4.76 19.23
C GLU A 54 -2.11 3.23 19.18
N GLN A 55 -3.35 2.78 18.94
CA GLN A 55 -3.68 1.36 18.79
C GLN A 55 -3.08 0.71 17.52
N GLU A 56 -2.89 1.46 16.46
CA GLU A 56 -2.22 1.00 15.24
C GLU A 56 -0.72 0.84 15.49
N GLN A 57 -0.11 1.78 16.20
CA GLN A 57 1.31 1.74 16.59
C GLN A 57 1.61 0.57 17.53
N GLU A 58 0.75 0.34 18.54
CA GLU A 58 0.91 -0.74 19.49
C GLU A 58 0.79 -2.13 18.85
N ARG A 59 -0.12 -2.28 17.90
CA ARG A 59 -0.44 -3.58 17.27
C ARG A 59 0.31 -3.81 15.97
N GLY A 60 0.90 -2.78 15.37
CA GLY A 60 1.55 -2.86 14.07
C GLY A 60 0.61 -3.19 12.90
N ILE A 61 -0.69 -2.90 13.05
CA ILE A 61 -1.73 -3.15 12.04
C ILE A 61 -2.50 -1.88 11.72
N THR A 62 -2.85 -1.68 10.46
CA THR A 62 -3.72 -0.58 10.05
C THR A 62 -5.17 -0.92 10.37
N ILE A 63 -5.83 -0.09 11.16
CA ILE A 63 -7.25 -0.25 11.56
C ILE A 63 -8.14 0.61 10.67
N THR A 64 -7.73 1.86 10.43
CA THR A 64 -8.50 2.82 9.64
C THR A 64 -7.78 3.16 8.34
N SER A 65 -8.53 3.25 7.24
CA SER A 65 -7.95 3.67 5.95
C SER A 65 -7.43 5.11 6.07
N ALA A 66 -6.13 5.28 5.85
CA ALA A 66 -5.47 6.58 5.80
C ALA A 66 -5.17 6.95 4.35
N ALA A 67 -5.30 8.23 4.02
CA ALA A 67 -4.97 8.73 2.69
C ALA A 67 -3.91 9.84 2.80
N THR A 68 -2.79 9.64 2.14
CA THR A 68 -1.73 10.65 2.05
C THR A 68 -1.49 11.04 0.61
N THR A 69 -1.36 12.35 0.37
CA THR A 69 -1.10 12.87 -0.97
C THR A 69 0.40 13.07 -1.17
N CYS A 70 0.92 12.56 -2.28
CA CYS A 70 2.27 12.86 -2.74
C CYS A 70 2.25 13.32 -4.20
N PHE A 71 3.38 13.86 -4.64
CA PHE A 71 3.58 14.33 -6.02
C PHE A 71 4.76 13.60 -6.63
N TRP A 72 4.59 13.11 -7.85
CA TRP A 72 5.62 12.36 -8.55
C TRP A 72 5.67 12.71 -10.03
N SER A 73 6.87 12.86 -10.55
CA SER A 73 7.14 13.16 -11.96
C SER A 73 8.15 12.19 -12.61
N GLY A 74 8.42 11.08 -11.95
CA GLY A 74 9.47 10.13 -12.33
C GLY A 74 10.77 10.36 -11.56
N SER A 75 11.65 9.38 -11.53
CA SER A 75 12.94 9.44 -10.82
C SER A 75 13.86 10.53 -11.39
N GLU A 76 13.78 10.79 -12.69
CA GLU A 76 14.53 11.79 -13.42
C GLU A 76 13.66 12.99 -13.85
N GLN A 77 12.50 13.15 -13.25
CA GLN A 77 11.51 14.18 -13.57
C GLN A 77 11.09 14.21 -15.06
N GLN A 78 11.12 13.05 -15.71
CA GLN A 78 10.86 12.88 -17.14
C GLN A 78 9.37 12.97 -17.53
N TYR A 79 8.47 12.96 -16.53
CA TYR A 79 7.03 13.04 -16.74
C TYR A 79 6.44 14.31 -16.13
N ASP A 80 5.28 14.70 -16.62
CA ASP A 80 4.48 15.73 -15.96
C ASP A 80 4.15 15.30 -14.52
N GLN A 81 4.16 16.27 -13.60
CA GLN A 81 3.86 15.99 -12.20
C GLN A 81 2.44 15.46 -12.02
N HIS A 82 2.34 14.27 -11.43
CA HIS A 82 1.08 13.65 -11.03
C HIS A 82 0.86 13.81 -9.54
N ARG A 83 -0.38 14.04 -9.17
CA ARG A 83 -0.82 13.98 -7.78
C ARG A 83 -1.29 12.55 -7.49
N ILE A 84 -0.58 11.90 -6.60
CA ILE A 84 -0.86 10.52 -6.19
C ILE A 84 -1.41 10.55 -4.77
N ASN A 85 -2.62 10.03 -4.59
CA ASN A 85 -3.19 9.79 -3.28
C ASN A 85 -2.94 8.32 -2.94
N ILE A 86 -2.12 8.08 -1.93
CA ILE A 86 -1.83 6.75 -1.40
C ILE A 86 -2.89 6.47 -0.35
N ILE A 87 -3.68 5.42 -0.58
CA ILE A 87 -4.72 4.96 0.34
C ILE A 87 -4.21 3.69 0.98
N ASP A 88 -3.85 3.79 2.26
CA ASP A 88 -3.45 2.63 3.05
C ASP A 88 -4.70 1.92 3.57
N THR A 89 -4.88 0.67 3.15
CA THR A 89 -6.07 -0.11 3.49
C THR A 89 -5.77 -1.10 4.60
N PRO A 90 -6.72 -1.32 5.54
CA PRO A 90 -6.58 -2.38 6.53
C PRO A 90 -6.32 -3.74 5.87
N GLY A 91 -5.36 -4.51 6.41
CA GLY A 91 -5.01 -5.84 5.88
C GLY A 91 -5.72 -7.00 6.57
N HIS A 92 -6.48 -6.73 7.63
CA HIS A 92 -7.12 -7.76 8.44
C HIS A 92 -8.51 -8.15 7.87
N VAL A 93 -8.87 -9.43 8.00
CA VAL A 93 -10.17 -9.96 7.51
C VAL A 93 -11.40 -9.29 8.11
N ASP A 94 -11.27 -8.76 9.34
CA ASP A 94 -12.36 -8.10 10.04
C ASP A 94 -12.76 -6.75 9.42
N PHE A 95 -11.88 -6.17 8.59
CA PHE A 95 -12.09 -4.86 7.95
C PHE A 95 -12.49 -4.95 6.48
N THR A 96 -13.20 -6.01 6.10
CA THR A 96 -13.62 -6.26 4.70
C THR A 96 -14.41 -5.09 4.09
N ILE A 97 -15.26 -4.43 4.88
CA ILE A 97 -16.10 -3.30 4.42
C ILE A 97 -15.23 -2.07 4.10
N GLU A 98 -14.23 -1.78 4.93
CA GLU A 98 -13.30 -0.67 4.74
C GLU A 98 -12.44 -0.89 3.50
N VAL A 99 -11.97 -2.12 3.29
CA VAL A 99 -11.23 -2.52 2.09
C VAL A 99 -12.12 -2.36 0.85
N GLU A 100 -13.36 -2.82 0.91
CA GLU A 100 -14.33 -2.74 -0.19
C GLU A 100 -14.66 -1.29 -0.57
N ARG A 101 -14.84 -0.43 0.43
CA ARG A 101 -15.06 1.01 0.22
C ARG A 101 -13.86 1.68 -0.44
N SER A 102 -12.66 1.34 0.02
CA SER A 102 -11.42 1.87 -0.56
C SER A 102 -11.25 1.45 -2.01
N LEU A 103 -11.48 0.18 -2.34
CA LEU A 103 -11.36 -0.34 -3.70
C LEU A 103 -12.21 0.40 -4.74
N ARG A 104 -13.36 0.93 -4.35
CA ARG A 104 -14.28 1.67 -5.26
C ARG A 104 -13.71 2.99 -5.80
N VAL A 105 -12.74 3.56 -5.12
CA VAL A 105 -12.17 4.86 -5.48
C VAL A 105 -10.76 4.75 -6.04
N LEU A 106 -10.20 3.53 -6.12
CA LEU A 106 -8.85 3.29 -6.60
C LEU A 106 -8.77 3.26 -8.12
N ASP A 107 -7.76 3.92 -8.67
CA ASP A 107 -7.33 3.77 -10.07
C ASP A 107 -6.43 2.54 -10.25
N GLY A 108 -5.79 2.07 -9.17
CA GLY A 108 -4.97 0.88 -9.15
C GLY A 108 -4.58 0.49 -7.72
N ALA A 109 -4.13 -0.75 -7.54
CA ALA A 109 -3.70 -1.26 -6.25
C ALA A 109 -2.31 -1.91 -6.34
N VAL A 110 -1.51 -1.73 -5.30
CA VAL A 110 -0.27 -2.47 -5.06
C VAL A 110 -0.56 -3.54 -4.02
N VAL A 111 -0.46 -4.79 -4.42
CA VAL A 111 -0.64 -5.93 -3.53
C VAL A 111 0.73 -6.39 -3.05
N VAL A 112 0.98 -6.26 -1.76
CA VAL A 112 2.26 -6.62 -1.15
C VAL A 112 2.17 -8.04 -0.60
N PHE A 113 2.98 -8.94 -1.15
CA PHE A 113 3.14 -10.30 -0.66
C PHE A 113 4.41 -10.43 0.19
N CYS A 114 4.38 -11.36 1.14
CA CYS A 114 5.55 -11.75 1.90
C CYS A 114 6.26 -12.91 1.18
N GLY A 115 7.53 -12.73 0.82
CA GLY A 115 8.35 -13.77 0.17
C GLY A 115 8.62 -14.98 1.06
N THR A 116 8.46 -14.85 2.38
CA THR A 116 8.64 -15.95 3.33
C THR A 116 7.35 -16.71 3.64
N SER A 117 6.20 -16.01 3.74
CA SER A 117 4.91 -16.62 4.08
C SER A 117 4.13 -17.09 2.84
N GLY A 118 4.40 -16.48 1.69
CA GLY A 118 3.68 -16.80 0.46
C GLY A 118 2.32 -16.10 0.36
N VAL A 119 1.36 -16.78 -0.29
CA VAL A 119 -0.01 -16.29 -0.44
C VAL A 119 -0.83 -16.69 0.77
N GLU A 120 -1.38 -15.71 1.45
CA GLU A 120 -2.23 -15.88 2.62
C GLU A 120 -3.72 -15.75 2.25
N PRO A 121 -4.67 -16.33 3.03
CA PRO A 121 -6.10 -16.24 2.74
C PRO A 121 -6.63 -14.82 2.61
N GLN A 122 -6.07 -13.87 3.38
CA GLN A 122 -6.41 -12.46 3.29
C GLN A 122 -6.05 -11.87 1.92
N SER A 123 -4.90 -12.28 1.36
CA SER A 123 -4.46 -11.85 0.03
C SER A 123 -5.42 -12.33 -1.06
N GLU A 124 -5.91 -13.56 -0.97
CA GLU A 124 -6.91 -14.09 -1.89
C GLU A 124 -8.23 -13.33 -1.81
N THR A 125 -8.68 -13.02 -0.60
CA THR A 125 -9.93 -12.27 -0.38
C THR A 125 -9.86 -10.91 -1.03
N VAL A 126 -8.79 -10.16 -0.79
CA VAL A 126 -8.58 -8.84 -1.40
C VAL A 126 -8.44 -8.94 -2.91
N TRP A 127 -7.76 -9.98 -3.40
CA TRP A 127 -7.62 -10.23 -4.83
C TRP A 127 -8.97 -10.40 -5.51
N ARG A 128 -9.88 -11.22 -4.95
CA ARG A 128 -11.24 -11.43 -5.45
C ARG A 128 -12.08 -10.14 -5.39
N GLN A 129 -11.92 -9.34 -4.32
CA GLN A 129 -12.59 -8.06 -4.22
C GLN A 129 -12.11 -7.07 -5.28
N ALA A 130 -10.81 -7.02 -5.54
CA ALA A 130 -10.25 -6.18 -6.60
C ALA A 130 -10.75 -6.61 -8.00
N ASP A 131 -10.95 -7.92 -8.25
CA ASP A 131 -11.60 -8.42 -9.46
C ASP A 131 -13.04 -7.91 -9.58
N LYS A 132 -13.82 -7.98 -8.51
CA LYS A 132 -15.20 -7.51 -8.46
C LYS A 132 -15.31 -6.03 -8.85
N TYR A 133 -14.37 -5.20 -8.45
CA TYR A 133 -14.34 -3.76 -8.75
C TYR A 133 -13.47 -3.42 -9.97
N GLN A 134 -12.94 -4.40 -10.67
CA GLN A 134 -12.08 -4.24 -11.85
C GLN A 134 -10.88 -3.31 -11.62
N VAL A 135 -10.31 -3.34 -10.41
CA VAL A 135 -9.14 -2.54 -10.04
C VAL A 135 -7.88 -3.17 -10.62
N PRO A 136 -7.13 -2.47 -11.48
CA PRO A 136 -5.81 -2.93 -11.94
C PRO A 136 -4.86 -3.15 -10.76
N ARG A 137 -4.03 -4.20 -10.82
CA ARG A 137 -3.15 -4.58 -9.72
C ARG A 137 -1.71 -4.73 -10.17
N LEU A 138 -0.82 -4.30 -9.29
CA LEU A 138 0.61 -4.55 -9.36
C LEU A 138 0.99 -5.38 -8.13
N VAL A 139 1.77 -6.42 -8.34
CA VAL A 139 2.27 -7.28 -7.25
C VAL A 139 3.67 -6.82 -6.85
N PHE A 140 3.86 -6.63 -5.55
CA PHE A 140 5.17 -6.37 -4.95
C PHE A 140 5.49 -7.44 -3.92
N VAL A 141 6.59 -8.19 -4.10
CA VAL A 141 7.03 -9.22 -3.17
C VAL A 141 8.07 -8.62 -2.22
N ASN A 142 7.73 -8.56 -0.94
CA ASN A 142 8.56 -8.02 0.13
C ASN A 142 9.19 -9.14 0.97
N LYS A 143 10.10 -8.80 1.90
CA LYS A 143 10.78 -9.74 2.81
C LYS A 143 11.51 -10.87 2.08
N TRP A 144 12.23 -10.52 1.02
CA TRP A 144 12.97 -11.43 0.14
C TRP A 144 14.26 -12.01 0.74
N ILE A 145 14.51 -11.82 2.02
CA ILE A 145 15.82 -11.98 2.65
C ILE A 145 16.19 -13.44 2.91
N ASP A 146 15.23 -14.36 2.84
CA ASP A 146 15.51 -15.77 3.14
C ASP A 146 15.95 -16.54 1.89
N LYS A 147 17.22 -16.91 1.84
CA LYS A 147 17.87 -17.61 0.71
C LYS A 147 17.23 -18.95 0.33
N ALA A 148 16.26 -19.43 1.11
CA ALA A 148 15.61 -20.73 0.93
C ALA A 148 14.32 -20.68 0.10
N ARG A 149 13.75 -19.50 -0.21
CA ARG A 149 12.49 -19.39 -0.94
C ARG A 149 12.64 -18.51 -2.17
N THR A 150 12.38 -19.08 -3.33
CA THR A 150 12.41 -18.40 -4.62
C THR A 150 11.08 -17.70 -4.89
N SER A 151 11.07 -16.61 -5.68
CA SER A 151 9.86 -15.83 -6.04
C SER A 151 8.72 -16.67 -6.58
N PHE A 152 9.05 -17.76 -7.24
CA PHE A 152 8.07 -18.69 -7.82
C PHE A 152 7.22 -19.41 -6.77
N ALA A 153 7.72 -19.63 -5.57
CA ALA A 153 6.93 -20.25 -4.50
C ALA A 153 5.75 -19.37 -4.03
N CYS A 154 5.86 -18.05 -4.18
CA CYS A 154 4.78 -17.10 -3.85
C CYS A 154 3.66 -17.08 -4.91
N LEU A 155 3.99 -17.45 -6.15
CA LEU A 155 3.07 -17.37 -7.30
C LEU A 155 2.47 -18.73 -7.70
N SER A 156 2.97 -19.84 -7.11
CA SER A 156 2.59 -21.20 -7.47
C SER A 156 1.50 -21.82 -6.59
N LYS A 157 0.90 -21.06 -5.68
CA LYS A 157 -0.24 -21.52 -4.87
C LYS A 157 -1.56 -21.01 -5.39
#